data_d815a02aed81babbadabb8fc18e3d1e5
#
_entry.id   d815a02aed81babbadabb8fc18e3d1e5
#
_cell.length_a   1.000
_cell.length_b   1.000
_cell.length_c   1.000
_cell.angle_alpha   90.00
_cell.angle_beta   90.00
_cell.angle_gamma   90.00
#
_symmetry.space_group_name_H-M   'P 1'
#
loop_
_entity.id
_entity.type
_entity.pdbx_description
1 polymer ?
#
loop_
_entity_poly.entity_id
_entity_poly.type
_entity_poly.pdbx_seq_one_letter_code
_entity_poly.pdbx_strand_id
1 'polypeptide(L)' 'MTITASEFSRLPALIGVEQACALLGISRSAGYRAAAAGELPTIRFGRRLYVPTARLCALVGLPLEPR' A
#
# COMPACT_ATOMS: atom_id res chain seq x y z
N MET A 1 9.77 -6.86 -9.64
CA MET A 1 10.33 -5.52 -9.38
C MET A 1 10.41 -5.29 -7.88
N THR A 2 11.55 -4.83 -7.42
CA THR A 2 11.76 -4.61 -5.99
C THR A 2 11.54 -3.14 -5.65
N ILE A 3 10.73 -2.87 -4.64
CA ILE A 3 10.54 -1.51 -4.15
C ILE A 3 11.44 -1.27 -2.93
N THR A 4 12.03 -0.10 -2.86
CA THR A 4 12.94 0.26 -1.77
C THR A 4 12.24 1.16 -0.76
N ALA A 5 12.86 1.30 0.43
CA ALA A 5 12.35 2.21 1.45
C ALA A 5 12.33 3.66 0.94
N SER A 6 13.31 4.05 0.13
CA SER A 6 13.34 5.39 -0.48
C SER A 6 12.14 5.63 -1.37
N GLU A 7 11.72 4.64 -2.15
CA GLU A 7 10.56 4.76 -3.01
C GLU A 7 9.29 4.93 -2.19
N PHE A 8 9.14 4.17 -1.11
CA PHE A 8 8.01 4.33 -0.20
C PHE A 8 7.99 5.72 0.44
N SER A 9 9.15 6.25 0.79
CA SER A 9 9.25 7.56 1.42
C SER A 9 8.82 8.71 0.51
N ARG A 10 8.85 8.49 -0.80
CA ARG A 10 8.43 9.49 -1.79
C ARG A 10 6.95 9.46 -2.07
N LEU A 11 6.25 8.44 -1.63
CA LEU A 11 4.82 8.31 -1.85
C LEU A 11 4.05 9.22 -0.92
N PRO A 12 2.87 9.69 -1.35
CA PRO A 12 1.99 10.42 -0.43
C PRO A 12 1.53 9.50 0.70
N ALA A 13 0.99 10.08 1.75
CA ALA A 13 0.54 9.33 2.93
C ALA A 13 -0.50 8.27 2.60
N LEU A 14 -1.33 8.52 1.60
CA LEU A 14 -2.34 7.57 1.12
C LEU A 14 -2.16 7.36 -0.36
N ILE A 15 -2.28 6.11 -0.79
CA ILE A 15 -2.24 5.74 -2.21
C ILE A 15 -3.46 4.90 -2.53
N GLY A 16 -3.82 4.83 -3.81
CA GLY A 16 -4.94 4.00 -4.24
C GLY A 16 -4.61 2.51 -4.14
N VAL A 17 -5.64 1.67 -4.05
CA VAL A 17 -5.44 0.23 -3.99
C VAL A 17 -4.70 -0.28 -5.22
N GLU A 18 -5.01 0.24 -6.41
CA GLU A 18 -4.35 -0.19 -7.64
C GLU A 18 -2.86 0.14 -7.61
N GLN A 19 -2.50 1.31 -7.11
CA GLN A 19 -1.09 1.68 -6.98
C GLN A 19 -0.39 0.77 -5.98
N ALA A 20 -1.04 0.46 -4.86
CA ALA A 20 -0.50 -0.46 -3.87
C ALA A 20 -0.26 -1.84 -4.48
N CYS A 21 -1.20 -2.33 -5.29
CA CYS A 21 -1.04 -3.62 -5.97
C CYS A 21 0.18 -3.62 -6.89
N ALA A 22 0.37 -2.54 -7.63
CA ALA A 22 1.52 -2.41 -8.51
C ALA A 22 2.83 -2.44 -7.73
N LEU A 23 2.87 -1.77 -6.58
CA LEU A 23 4.05 -1.75 -5.72
C LEU A 23 4.34 -3.14 -5.13
N LEU A 24 3.30 -3.89 -4.80
CA LEU A 24 3.44 -5.23 -4.23
C LEU A 24 3.67 -6.30 -5.29
N GLY A 25 3.45 -5.98 -6.56
CA GLY A 25 3.59 -6.94 -7.63
C GLY A 25 2.45 -7.96 -7.69
N ILE A 26 1.26 -7.59 -7.22
CA ILE A 26 0.09 -8.46 -7.24
C ILE A 26 -0.97 -7.89 -8.18
N SER A 27 -1.91 -8.74 -8.60
CA SER A 27 -3.01 -8.31 -9.45
C SER A 27 -3.99 -7.45 -8.66
N ARG A 28 -4.77 -6.63 -9.38
CA ARG A 28 -5.81 -5.83 -8.76
C ARG A 28 -6.82 -6.70 -8.02
N SER A 29 -7.22 -7.81 -8.62
CA SER A 29 -8.16 -8.75 -7.99
C SER A 29 -7.61 -9.29 -6.68
N ALA A 30 -6.34 -9.68 -6.66
CA ALA A 30 -5.69 -10.18 -5.45
C ALA A 30 -5.64 -9.09 -4.37
N GLY A 31 -5.36 -7.85 -4.78
CA GLY A 31 -5.32 -6.72 -3.86
C GLY A 31 -6.67 -6.45 -3.21
N TYR A 32 -7.73 -6.44 -3.99
CA TYR A 32 -9.07 -6.22 -3.44
C TYR A 32 -9.52 -7.36 -2.53
N ARG A 33 -9.16 -8.60 -2.87
CA ARG A 33 -9.44 -9.74 -1.99
C ARG A 33 -8.69 -9.63 -0.67
N ALA A 34 -7.43 -9.25 -0.74
CA ALA A 34 -6.62 -9.05 0.47
C ALA A 34 -7.20 -7.93 1.34
N ALA A 35 -7.66 -6.86 0.72
CA ALA A 35 -8.29 -5.76 1.44
C ALA A 35 -9.58 -6.23 2.15
N ALA A 36 -10.40 -7.01 1.45
CA ALA A 36 -11.64 -7.54 2.01
C ALA A 36 -11.38 -8.50 3.16
N ALA A 37 -10.28 -9.26 3.09
CA ALA A 37 -9.90 -10.21 4.13
C ALA A 37 -9.17 -9.56 5.31
N GLY A 38 -8.89 -8.27 5.23
CA GLY A 38 -8.15 -7.57 6.28
C GLY A 38 -6.65 -7.76 6.22
N GLU A 39 -6.14 -8.39 5.16
CA GLU A 39 -4.71 -8.63 5.00
C GLU A 39 -3.97 -7.42 4.45
N LEU A 40 -4.68 -6.57 3.73
CA LEU A 40 -4.13 -5.32 3.20
C LEU A 40 -4.76 -4.17 3.98
N PRO A 41 -3.97 -3.33 4.65
CA PRO A 41 -4.54 -2.21 5.39
C PRO A 41 -5.15 -1.19 4.43
N THR A 42 -6.39 -0.80 4.69
CA THR A 42 -7.11 0.17 3.87
C THR A 42 -7.85 1.16 4.74
N ILE A 43 -8.07 2.35 4.17
CA ILE A 43 -8.88 3.40 4.78
C ILE A 43 -9.88 3.82 3.72
N ARG A 44 -11.14 3.95 4.12
CA ARG A 44 -12.19 4.41 3.21
C ARG A 44 -12.43 5.91 3.38
N PHE A 45 -12.35 6.62 2.25
CA PHE A 45 -12.74 8.02 2.18
C PHE A 45 -13.85 8.15 1.14
N GLY A 46 -15.04 8.45 1.60
CA GLY A 46 -16.20 8.49 0.71
C GLY A 46 -16.43 7.13 0.06
N ARG A 47 -16.32 7.09 -1.26
CA ARG A 47 -16.52 5.86 -2.03
C ARG A 47 -15.22 5.19 -2.42
N ARG A 48 -14.09 5.75 -2.04
CA ARG A 48 -12.79 5.24 -2.46
C ARG A 48 -12.06 4.58 -1.30
N LEU A 49 -11.33 3.52 -1.63
CA LEU A 49 -10.43 2.88 -0.70
C LEU A 49 -9.02 3.35 -0.98
N TYR A 50 -8.31 3.68 0.09
CA TYR A 50 -6.91 4.07 0.03
C TYR A 50 -6.09 3.18 0.93
N VAL A 51 -4.81 3.05 0.61
CA VAL A 51 -3.86 2.28 1.42
C VAL A 51 -2.93 3.26 2.12
N PRO A 52 -2.88 3.25 3.47
CA PRO A 52 -1.92 4.09 4.19
C PRO A 52 -0.51 3.61 3.87
N THR A 53 0.29 4.49 3.29
CA THR A 53 1.64 4.14 2.82
C THR A 53 2.52 3.63 3.95
N ALA A 54 2.43 4.23 5.12
CA ALA A 54 3.23 3.81 6.27
C ALA A 54 2.91 2.37 6.69
N ARG A 55 1.64 2.00 6.68
CA ARG A 55 1.23 0.64 7.04
C ARG A 55 1.61 -0.36 5.95
N LEU A 56 1.55 0.06 4.69
CA LEU A 56 1.98 -0.79 3.59
C LEU A 56 3.48 -1.07 3.70
N CYS A 57 4.25 -0.05 4.01
CA CYS A 57 5.70 -0.19 4.19
C CYS A 57 6.01 -1.18 5.33
N ALA A 58 5.30 -1.05 6.45
CA ALA A 58 5.46 -1.96 7.58
C ALA A 58 5.06 -3.39 7.22
N LEU A 59 4.01 -3.54 6.41
CA LEU A 59 3.53 -4.85 5.99
C LEU A 59 4.58 -5.62 5.21
N VAL A 60 5.33 -4.93 4.36
CA VAL A 60 6.38 -5.57 3.56
C VAL A 60 7.73 -5.61 4.27
N GLY A 61 7.78 -5.13 5.50
CA GLY A 61 8.98 -5.22 6.33
C GLY A 61 10.07 -4.19 6.04
N LEU A 62 9.73 -3.11 5.34
CA LEU A 62 10.68 -2.05 5.04
C LEU A 62 10.56 -0.93 6.08
N PRO A 63 11.69 -0.40 6.58
CA PRO A 63 11.63 0.75 7.47
C PRO A 63 11.29 2.02 6.67
N LEU A 64 10.51 2.91 7.28
CA LEU A 64 10.29 4.23 6.71
C LEU A 64 11.51 5.10 6.99
N GLU A 65 11.94 5.83 5.97
CA GLU A 65 13.03 6.77 6.16
C GLU A 65 12.50 8.00 6.89
N PRO A 66 13.26 8.56 7.83
CA PRO A 66 12.87 9.79 8.50
C PRO A 66 12.84 10.95 7.51
N ARG A 67 11.91 11.86 7.72
CA ARG A 67 11.78 13.05 6.92
C ARG A 67 12.54 14.21 7.53
#